data_576cb7dd519fc3f6bc024772e80539ce
#
_entry.id   576cb7dd519fc3f6bc024772e80539ce
#
_cell.length_a   1.000
_cell.length_b   1.000
_cell.length_c   1.000
_cell.angle_alpha   90.00
_cell.angle_beta   90.00
_cell.angle_gamma   90.00
#
_symmetry.space_group_name_H-M   'P 1'
#
loop_
_entity.id
_entity.type
_entity.pdbx_description
1 polymer ?
#
loop_
_entity_poly.entity_id
_entity_poly.type
_entity_poly.pdbx_seq_one_letter_code
_entity_poly.pdbx_strand_id
1 'polypeptide(L)'
;RGRDFVWWLGVLGKWEAITKDPSMDHVTIAVSGAHGGHTVDFRRLAGQGITLLGRTKSFKNNVMHFASDLAKNIANGNAYTLSLLDQADAYVIRNGLEFPEEPEARKVLPDPKCVTDPILELNLEEAGINSIIWATGFDVDYSWLKVDALDKNGKPKHERGISAEP
;
A
#
# COMPACT_ATOMS: atom_id res chain seq x y z
N ARG A 1 1.13 -1.41 21.29
CA ARG A 1 0.43 -0.69 22.36
C ARG A 1 -1.02 -1.21 22.58
N GLY A 2 -1.33 -2.46 22.23
CA GLY A 2 -2.61 -3.13 22.53
C GLY A 2 -3.84 -2.49 21.87
N ARG A 3 -3.68 -1.69 20.85
CA ARG A 3 -4.76 -1.09 20.06
C ARG A 3 -4.57 -1.41 18.58
N ASP A 4 -5.68 -1.55 17.85
CA ASP A 4 -5.64 -1.79 16.43
C ASP A 4 -5.12 -0.57 15.66
N PHE A 5 -4.70 -0.85 14.43
CA PHE A 5 -4.11 0.17 13.57
C PHE A 5 -5.10 1.29 13.20
N VAL A 6 -6.36 0.95 13.00
CA VAL A 6 -7.42 1.91 12.61
C VAL A 6 -7.64 2.92 13.74
N TRP A 7 -7.64 2.46 15.00
CA TRP A 7 -7.70 3.33 16.17
C TRP A 7 -6.54 4.33 16.21
N TRP A 8 -5.30 3.86 15.92
CA TRP A 8 -4.12 4.73 15.87
C TRP A 8 -4.24 5.79 14.78
N LEU A 9 -4.73 5.44 13.58
CA LEU A 9 -4.97 6.43 12.52
C LEU A 9 -5.93 7.54 12.98
N GLY A 10 -6.98 7.18 13.72
CA GLY A 10 -7.95 8.13 14.25
C GLY A 10 -7.31 9.12 15.25
N VAL A 11 -6.71 8.62 16.32
CA VAL A 11 -6.15 9.49 17.40
C VAL A 11 -4.92 10.29 16.95
N LEU A 12 -4.23 9.85 15.91
CA LEU A 12 -3.13 10.59 15.29
C LEU A 12 -3.60 11.58 14.21
N GLY A 13 -4.91 11.74 14.00
CA GLY A 13 -5.48 12.67 13.01
C GLY A 13 -5.20 12.29 11.56
N LYS A 14 -4.91 11.03 11.27
CA LYS A 14 -4.58 10.57 9.91
C LYS A 14 -5.82 10.44 9.01
N TRP A 15 -7.01 10.29 9.61
CA TRP A 15 -8.28 10.27 8.88
C TRP A 15 -8.62 11.61 8.21
N GLU A 16 -8.18 12.69 8.83
CA GLU A 16 -8.46 14.06 8.36
C GLU A 16 -7.30 14.63 7.52
N ALA A 17 -6.26 13.82 7.30
CA ALA A 17 -5.10 14.25 6.53
C ALA A 17 -5.49 14.51 5.07
N ILE A 18 -5.31 15.75 4.62
CA ILE A 18 -5.54 16.15 3.23
C ILE A 18 -4.28 15.87 2.43
N THR A 19 -4.39 15.12 1.35
CA THR A 19 -3.30 14.94 0.39
C THR A 19 -3.03 16.27 -0.31
N LYS A 20 -1.89 16.87 -0.02
CA LYS A 20 -1.49 18.17 -0.59
C LYS A 20 -1.06 18.05 -2.05
N ASP A 21 -0.53 16.92 -2.43
CA ASP A 21 -0.06 16.62 -3.77
C ASP A 21 -0.59 15.25 -4.22
N PRO A 22 -1.58 15.21 -5.14
CA PRO A 22 -2.15 13.96 -5.65
C PRO A 22 -1.15 13.08 -6.42
N SER A 23 -0.01 13.65 -6.85
CA SER A 23 1.04 12.91 -7.56
C SER A 23 2.02 12.18 -6.63
N MET A 24 1.97 12.44 -5.32
CA MET A 24 2.81 11.73 -4.37
C MET A 24 2.42 10.25 -4.29
N ASP A 25 3.43 9.40 -4.42
CA ASP A 25 3.26 7.95 -4.22
C ASP A 25 2.65 7.68 -2.84
N HIS A 26 1.50 7.02 -2.85
CA HIS A 26 0.82 6.64 -1.63
C HIS A 26 1.50 5.41 -1.02
N VAL A 27 2.11 5.56 0.16
CA VAL A 27 2.65 4.42 0.88
C VAL A 27 1.50 3.71 1.59
N THR A 28 1.14 2.55 1.07
CA THR A 28 0.11 1.70 1.68
C THR A 28 0.70 0.92 2.84
N ILE A 29 0.08 1.02 4.00
CA ILE A 29 0.41 0.14 5.12
C ILE A 29 -0.22 -1.21 4.88
N ALA A 30 0.62 -2.24 4.87
CA ALA A 30 0.18 -3.60 4.64
C ALA A 30 -0.40 -4.20 5.92
N VAL A 31 -1.72 -4.03 6.10
CA VAL A 31 -2.50 -4.67 7.15
C VAL A 31 -3.66 -5.45 6.54
N SER A 32 -3.99 -6.58 7.12
CA SER A 32 -5.13 -7.39 6.74
C SER A 32 -6.20 -7.31 7.83
N GLY A 33 -7.45 -7.11 7.44
CA GLY A 33 -8.60 -7.23 8.34
C GLY A 33 -9.07 -8.67 8.54
N ALA A 34 -8.53 -9.64 7.80
CA ALA A 34 -8.91 -11.04 7.92
C ALA A 34 -8.48 -11.63 9.27
N HIS A 35 -9.25 -12.57 9.79
CA HIS A 35 -8.92 -13.30 11.02
C HIS A 35 -8.61 -12.42 12.24
N GLY A 36 -9.30 -11.30 12.38
CA GLY A 36 -9.11 -10.38 13.50
C GLY A 36 -8.03 -9.32 13.29
N GLY A 37 -7.48 -9.25 12.11
CA GLY A 37 -6.46 -8.26 11.72
C GLY A 37 -5.03 -8.68 12.05
N HIS A 38 -4.14 -8.49 11.10
CA HIS A 38 -2.71 -8.73 11.28
C HIS A 38 -1.88 -7.91 10.30
N THR A 39 -0.62 -7.69 10.64
CA THR A 39 0.35 -7.07 9.74
C THR A 39 0.70 -8.03 8.60
N VAL A 40 0.68 -7.53 7.37
CA VAL A 40 1.18 -8.26 6.20
C VAL A 40 2.66 -7.90 6.03
N ASP A 41 3.54 -8.79 6.44
CA ASP A 41 4.98 -8.62 6.26
C ASP A 41 5.42 -9.33 4.97
N PHE A 42 5.87 -8.55 3.99
CA PHE A 42 6.33 -9.06 2.69
C PHE A 42 7.52 -10.00 2.81
N ARG A 43 8.42 -9.80 3.79
CA ARG A 43 9.55 -10.70 4.03
C ARG A 43 9.08 -12.05 4.56
N ARG A 44 8.05 -12.06 5.41
CA ARG A 44 7.42 -13.30 5.89
C ARG A 44 6.77 -14.05 4.72
N LEU A 45 6.07 -13.34 3.83
CA LEU A 45 5.49 -13.95 2.62
C LEU A 45 6.56 -14.58 1.73
N ALA A 46 7.69 -13.89 1.55
CA ALA A 46 8.82 -14.46 0.82
C ALA A 46 9.39 -15.72 1.48
N GLY A 47 9.48 -15.74 2.81
CA GLY A 47 9.84 -16.94 3.57
C GLY A 47 8.87 -18.11 3.43
N GLN A 48 7.63 -17.85 3.02
CA GLN A 48 6.60 -18.85 2.71
C GLN A 48 6.62 -19.30 1.23
N GLY A 49 7.60 -18.87 0.45
CA GLY A 49 7.76 -19.26 -0.95
C GLY A 49 7.16 -18.27 -1.97
N ILE A 50 6.65 -17.12 -1.55
CA ILE A 50 6.17 -16.08 -2.46
C ILE A 50 7.37 -15.28 -2.98
N THR A 51 7.56 -15.23 -4.30
CA THR A 51 8.59 -14.38 -4.91
C THR A 51 8.06 -12.96 -5.07
N LEU A 52 8.71 -12.00 -4.40
CA LEU A 52 8.38 -10.59 -4.53
C LEU A 52 9.06 -10.02 -5.79
N LEU A 53 8.37 -9.14 -6.48
CA LEU A 53 8.84 -8.49 -7.70
C LEU A 53 8.71 -6.99 -7.57
N GLY A 54 9.51 -6.25 -8.33
CA GLY A 54 9.36 -4.82 -8.48
C GLY A 54 8.10 -4.45 -9.27
N ARG A 55 7.87 -3.15 -9.47
CA ARG A 55 6.74 -2.64 -10.27
C ARG A 55 6.81 -3.17 -11.69
N THR A 56 5.70 -3.70 -12.20
CA THR A 56 5.59 -4.11 -13.60
C THR A 56 5.79 -2.91 -14.53
N LYS A 57 6.69 -3.04 -15.49
CA LYS A 57 7.00 -2.01 -16.50
C LYS A 57 6.34 -2.29 -17.84
N SER A 58 6.43 -3.54 -18.30
CA SER A 58 5.90 -3.93 -19.59
C SER A 58 5.73 -5.45 -19.67
N PHE A 59 4.95 -5.87 -20.66
CA PHE A 59 4.81 -7.26 -21.07
C PHE A 59 5.00 -7.34 -22.56
N LYS A 60 5.94 -8.16 -23.03
CA LYS A 60 6.22 -8.35 -24.45
C LYS A 60 6.77 -9.75 -24.70
N ASN A 61 6.29 -10.42 -25.75
CA ASN A 61 6.77 -11.74 -26.16
C ASN A 61 6.79 -12.75 -25.00
N ASN A 62 5.71 -12.82 -24.23
CA ASN A 62 5.55 -13.69 -23.06
C ASN A 62 6.52 -13.41 -21.89
N VAL A 63 7.29 -12.31 -21.96
CA VAL A 63 8.20 -11.86 -20.90
C VAL A 63 7.63 -10.63 -20.21
N MET A 64 7.50 -10.72 -18.89
CA MET A 64 7.14 -9.60 -18.02
C MET A 64 8.41 -8.93 -17.50
N HIS A 65 8.49 -7.60 -17.61
CA HIS A 65 9.61 -6.80 -17.16
C HIS A 65 9.24 -6.01 -15.92
N PHE A 66 10.17 -5.94 -14.97
CA PHE A 66 9.98 -5.26 -13.68
C PHE A 66 11.00 -4.14 -13.47
N ALA A 67 10.65 -3.19 -12.62
CA ALA A 67 11.56 -2.18 -12.13
C ALA A 67 12.48 -2.77 -11.04
N SER A 68 13.68 -2.20 -10.89
CA SER A 68 14.61 -2.54 -9.82
C SER A 68 14.31 -1.76 -8.53
N ASP A 69 13.03 -1.59 -8.20
CA ASP A 69 12.56 -0.71 -7.14
C ASP A 69 12.06 -1.46 -5.89
N LEU A 70 12.09 -2.80 -5.91
CA LEU A 70 11.55 -3.62 -4.81
C LEU A 70 12.17 -3.29 -3.45
N ALA A 71 13.51 -3.25 -3.36
CA ALA A 71 14.21 -2.93 -2.12
C ALA A 71 13.83 -1.54 -1.58
N LYS A 72 13.75 -0.54 -2.48
CA LYS A 72 13.33 0.82 -2.14
C LYS A 72 11.89 0.85 -1.62
N ASN A 73 10.98 0.16 -2.29
CA ASN A 73 9.56 0.14 -1.91
C ASN A 73 9.37 -0.50 -0.53
N ILE A 74 10.07 -1.60 -0.26
CA ILE A 74 10.03 -2.26 1.05
C ILE A 74 10.64 -1.36 2.14
N ALA A 75 11.78 -0.70 1.86
CA ALA A 75 12.40 0.23 2.80
C ALA A 75 11.49 1.43 3.14
N ASN A 76 10.82 2.00 2.14
CA ASN A 76 9.85 3.08 2.33
C ASN A 76 8.66 2.64 3.21
N GLY A 77 8.13 1.43 2.97
CA GLY A 77 7.06 0.86 3.79
C GLY A 77 7.48 0.68 5.25
N ASN A 78 8.69 0.18 5.49
CA ASN A 78 9.24 0.04 6.85
C ASN A 78 9.40 1.40 7.53
N ALA A 79 10.00 2.38 6.85
CA ALA A 79 10.21 3.71 7.40
C ALA A 79 8.88 4.37 7.80
N TYR A 80 7.86 4.21 6.97
CA TYR A 80 6.52 4.71 7.27
C TYR A 80 5.92 4.02 8.51
N THR A 81 5.98 2.68 8.59
CA THR A 81 5.48 1.91 9.72
C THR A 81 6.18 2.31 11.01
N LEU A 82 7.52 2.39 11.01
CA LEU A 82 8.30 2.81 12.18
C LEU A 82 7.94 4.23 12.61
N SER A 83 7.77 5.15 11.67
CA SER A 83 7.32 6.53 11.96
C SER A 83 5.95 6.57 12.63
N LEU A 84 5.01 5.71 12.23
CA LEU A 84 3.72 5.61 12.91
C LEU A 84 3.84 5.06 14.33
N LEU A 85 4.69 4.07 14.54
CA LEU A 85 4.96 3.54 15.88
C LEU A 85 5.58 4.62 16.79
N ASP A 86 6.49 5.44 16.26
CA ASP A 86 7.07 6.57 17.00
C ASP A 86 6.00 7.61 17.36
N GLN A 87 5.10 7.93 16.44
CA GLN A 87 3.98 8.84 16.70
C GLN A 87 3.01 8.27 17.74
N ALA A 88 2.74 6.96 17.71
CA ALA A 88 1.91 6.28 18.69
C ALA A 88 2.55 6.30 20.09
N ASP A 89 3.85 6.04 20.19
CA ASP A 89 4.58 6.11 21.45
C ASP A 89 4.60 7.54 22.02
N ALA A 90 4.86 8.54 21.19
CA ALA A 90 4.79 9.94 21.58
C ALA A 90 3.39 10.35 22.05
N TYR A 91 2.34 9.83 21.41
CA TYR A 91 0.95 10.07 21.83
C TYR A 91 0.68 9.47 23.22
N VAL A 92 1.09 8.22 23.47
CA VAL A 92 0.95 7.56 24.78
C VAL A 92 1.63 8.35 25.88
N ILE A 93 2.88 8.75 25.67
CA ILE A 93 3.66 9.53 26.64
C ILE A 93 3.01 10.88 26.91
N ARG A 94 2.66 11.63 25.88
CA ARG A 94 2.07 12.98 26.01
C ARG A 94 0.73 12.98 26.76
N ASN A 95 -0.05 11.89 26.62
CA ASN A 95 -1.37 11.78 27.24
C ASN A 95 -1.35 10.98 28.55
N GLY A 96 -0.20 10.56 29.04
CA GLY A 96 -0.08 9.79 30.29
C GLY A 96 -0.85 8.44 30.27
N LEU A 97 -0.88 7.78 29.09
CA LEU A 97 -1.65 6.55 28.94
C LEU A 97 -0.81 5.32 29.36
N GLU A 98 -1.43 4.41 30.07
CA GLU A 98 -0.81 3.14 30.48
C GLU A 98 -1.11 2.03 29.47
N PHE A 99 -0.52 2.12 28.26
CA PHE A 99 -0.65 1.10 27.26
C PHE A 99 0.58 0.17 27.26
N PRO A 100 0.39 -1.14 26.98
CA PRO A 100 1.49 -2.09 26.98
C PRO A 100 2.52 -1.75 25.90
N GLU A 101 3.78 -2.06 26.17
CA GLU A 101 4.83 -1.99 25.16
C GLU A 101 4.83 -3.23 24.29
N GLU A 102 5.10 -3.05 22.99
CA GLU A 102 5.16 -4.11 22.00
C GLU A 102 6.46 -3.99 21.17
N PRO A 103 7.62 -4.30 21.74
CA PRO A 103 8.89 -4.14 21.05
C PRO A 103 9.00 -4.99 19.78
N GLU A 104 8.32 -6.12 19.72
CA GLU A 104 8.27 -6.98 18.53
C GLU A 104 7.63 -6.28 17.31
N ALA A 105 6.77 -5.29 17.51
CA ALA A 105 6.17 -4.51 16.42
C ALA A 105 7.22 -3.70 15.62
N ARG A 106 8.39 -3.46 16.19
CA ARG A 106 9.51 -2.74 15.56
C ARG A 106 10.52 -3.65 14.88
N LYS A 107 10.34 -4.96 14.99
CA LYS A 107 11.28 -5.93 14.45
C LYS A 107 11.14 -6.00 12.92
N VAL A 108 12.23 -5.71 12.24
CA VAL A 108 12.33 -5.85 10.79
C VAL A 108 13.07 -7.16 10.49
N LEU A 109 12.43 -8.03 9.71
CA LEU A 109 13.06 -9.28 9.27
C LEU A 109 14.15 -9.01 8.23
N PRO A 110 15.17 -9.90 8.09
CA PRO A 110 16.19 -9.76 7.07
C PRO A 110 15.58 -9.83 5.66
N ASP A 111 16.22 -9.14 4.72
CA ASP A 111 15.78 -9.12 3.33
C ASP A 111 15.95 -10.51 2.67
N PRO A 112 14.89 -11.03 2.03
CA PRO A 112 14.96 -12.27 1.28
C PRO A 112 15.75 -12.08 -0.03
N LYS A 113 16.16 -13.21 -0.65
CA LYS A 113 16.94 -13.19 -1.89
C LYS A 113 16.30 -12.36 -3.01
N CYS A 114 15.00 -12.42 -3.17
CA CYS A 114 14.31 -11.65 -4.22
C CYS A 114 14.41 -10.12 -4.03
N VAL A 115 14.78 -9.63 -2.84
CA VAL A 115 15.04 -8.21 -2.58
C VAL A 115 16.49 -7.84 -2.86
N THR A 116 17.44 -8.71 -2.48
CA THR A 116 18.89 -8.48 -2.66
C THR A 116 19.38 -8.82 -4.07
N ASP A 117 18.67 -9.72 -4.76
CA ASP A 117 18.95 -10.16 -6.13
C ASP A 117 17.63 -10.21 -6.91
N PRO A 118 17.07 -9.05 -7.33
CA PRO A 118 15.73 -8.95 -7.86
C PRO A 118 15.61 -9.53 -9.28
N ILE A 119 14.50 -10.21 -9.53
CA ILE A 119 14.11 -10.65 -10.86
C ILE A 119 13.60 -9.44 -11.64
N LEU A 120 14.27 -9.08 -12.74
CA LEU A 120 13.89 -7.95 -13.59
C LEU A 120 13.11 -8.39 -14.84
N GLU A 121 13.22 -9.65 -15.22
CA GLU A 121 12.54 -10.24 -16.36
C GLU A 121 12.04 -11.64 -15.99
N LEU A 122 10.82 -11.96 -16.38
CA LEU A 122 10.21 -13.27 -16.13
C LEU A 122 9.46 -13.73 -17.37
N ASN A 123 9.94 -14.81 -17.99
CA ASN A 123 9.17 -15.51 -19.00
C ASN A 123 8.08 -16.34 -18.31
N LEU A 124 6.82 -15.97 -18.54
CA LEU A 124 5.69 -16.56 -17.83
C LEU A 124 5.51 -18.05 -18.16
N GLU A 125 5.74 -18.44 -19.41
CA GLU A 125 5.63 -19.82 -19.85
C GLU A 125 6.72 -20.72 -19.23
N GLU A 126 7.98 -20.30 -19.32
CA GLU A 126 9.12 -21.00 -18.72
C GLU A 126 9.01 -21.10 -17.19
N ALA A 127 8.42 -20.08 -16.56
CA ALA A 127 8.16 -20.05 -15.13
C ALA A 127 6.90 -20.85 -14.72
N GLY A 128 6.17 -21.43 -15.69
CA GLY A 128 4.93 -22.20 -15.43
C GLY A 128 3.78 -21.33 -14.93
N ILE A 129 3.82 -20.00 -15.17
CA ILE A 129 2.75 -19.08 -14.78
C ILE A 129 1.63 -19.16 -15.82
N ASN A 130 0.49 -19.67 -15.42
CA ASN A 130 -0.68 -19.84 -16.27
C ASN A 130 -1.87 -18.95 -15.89
N SER A 131 -1.73 -18.15 -14.83
CA SER A 131 -2.78 -17.25 -14.38
C SER A 131 -2.20 -15.98 -13.79
N ILE A 132 -2.84 -14.83 -14.06
CA ILE A 132 -2.49 -13.53 -13.47
C ILE A 132 -3.75 -12.95 -12.82
N ILE A 133 -3.62 -12.49 -11.57
CA ILE A 133 -4.69 -11.78 -10.87
C ILE A 133 -4.25 -10.34 -10.69
N TRP A 134 -4.98 -9.42 -11.31
CA TRP A 134 -4.75 -7.98 -11.17
C TRP A 134 -5.49 -7.46 -9.94
N ALA A 135 -4.76 -7.24 -8.85
CA ALA A 135 -5.29 -6.67 -7.61
C ALA A 135 -4.90 -5.18 -7.49
N THR A 136 -5.01 -4.43 -8.59
CA THR A 136 -4.53 -3.04 -8.73
C THR A 136 -5.57 -1.98 -8.38
N GLY A 137 -6.72 -2.38 -7.82
CA GLY A 137 -7.85 -1.50 -7.55
C GLY A 137 -8.79 -1.37 -8.75
N PHE A 138 -9.67 -0.39 -8.66
CA PHE A 138 -10.69 -0.12 -9.67
C PHE A 138 -10.62 1.35 -10.07
N ASP A 139 -10.88 1.61 -11.34
CA ASP A 139 -11.20 2.96 -11.79
C ASP A 139 -12.72 3.10 -11.92
N VAL A 140 -13.22 4.32 -11.75
CA VAL A 140 -14.64 4.59 -11.85
C VAL A 140 -14.96 5.00 -13.29
N ASP A 141 -15.81 4.22 -13.95
CA ASP A 141 -16.30 4.52 -15.28
C ASP A 141 -17.66 5.23 -15.21
N TYR A 142 -17.67 6.50 -15.57
CA TYR A 142 -18.87 7.32 -15.67
C TYR A 142 -19.43 7.41 -17.11
N SER A 143 -18.93 6.63 -18.05
CA SER A 143 -19.33 6.68 -19.48
C SER A 143 -20.82 6.40 -19.72
N TRP A 144 -21.47 5.74 -18.77
CA TRP A 144 -22.92 5.50 -18.78
C TRP A 144 -23.74 6.77 -18.51
N LEU A 145 -23.17 7.79 -17.89
CA LEU A 145 -23.83 9.06 -17.55
C LEU A 145 -23.83 9.97 -18.77
N LYS A 146 -24.99 10.24 -19.35
CA LYS A 146 -25.15 11.01 -20.59
C LYS A 146 -25.59 12.46 -20.32
N VAL A 147 -24.95 13.11 -19.35
CA VAL A 147 -25.14 14.52 -19.00
C VAL A 147 -23.79 15.26 -19.07
N ASP A 148 -23.81 16.57 -19.32
CA ASP A 148 -22.59 17.40 -19.37
C ASP A 148 -22.09 17.75 -17.96
N ALA A 149 -22.01 16.76 -17.10
CA ALA A 149 -21.50 16.90 -15.74
C ALA A 149 -20.09 16.32 -15.54
N LEU A 150 -19.41 15.94 -16.64
CA LEU A 150 -18.07 15.36 -16.60
C LEU A 150 -17.03 16.34 -17.12
N ASP A 151 -15.83 16.31 -16.52
CA ASP A 151 -14.68 17.05 -17.03
C ASP A 151 -14.03 16.34 -18.23
N LYS A 152 -12.97 16.95 -18.78
CA LYS A 152 -12.19 16.38 -19.91
C LYS A 152 -11.54 15.03 -19.63
N ASN A 153 -11.43 14.63 -18.36
CA ASN A 153 -10.87 13.36 -17.93
C ASN A 153 -11.97 12.33 -17.59
N GLY A 154 -13.24 12.66 -17.87
CA GLY A 154 -14.37 11.80 -17.56
C GLY A 154 -14.75 11.74 -16.07
N LYS A 155 -14.30 12.70 -15.26
CA LYS A 155 -14.62 12.77 -13.82
C LYS A 155 -15.75 13.77 -13.58
N PRO A 156 -16.65 13.53 -12.59
CA PRO A 156 -17.72 14.47 -12.28
C PRO A 156 -17.17 15.85 -11.89
N LYS A 157 -17.76 16.89 -12.53
CA LYS A 157 -17.53 18.28 -12.12
C LYS A 157 -18.37 18.54 -10.87
N HIS A 158 -17.73 18.82 -9.75
CA HIS A 158 -18.46 19.08 -8.51
C HIS A 158 -17.67 19.97 -7.56
N GLU A 159 -18.39 20.70 -6.72
CA GLU A 159 -17.88 21.36 -5.54
C GLU A 159 -18.48 20.69 -4.30
N ARG A 160 -17.63 20.09 -3.45
CA ARG A 160 -18.04 19.36 -2.23
C ARG A 160 -19.14 18.32 -2.45
N GLY A 161 -19.10 17.61 -3.57
CA GLY A 161 -20.07 16.57 -3.92
C GLY A 161 -21.34 17.07 -4.61
N ILE A 162 -21.48 18.37 -4.85
CA ILE A 162 -22.63 18.97 -5.55
C ILE A 162 -22.19 19.29 -6.97
N SER A 163 -22.91 18.74 -7.98
CA SER A 163 -22.68 19.10 -9.37
C SER A 163 -23.08 20.56 -9.63
N ALA A 164 -22.28 21.24 -10.47
CA ALA A 164 -22.63 22.59 -10.95
C ALA A 164 -23.76 22.58 -12.01
N GLU A 165 -23.99 21.41 -12.59
CA GLU A 165 -25.03 21.21 -13.60
C GLU A 165 -26.33 20.70 -12.92
N PRO A 166 -27.51 21.21 -13.29
CA PRO A 166 -28.78 20.79 -12.71
C PRO A 166 -29.17 19.35 -13.06
#